data_d1071f041110120bba3f8d09709a4b18
#
_entry.id   d1071f041110120bba3f8d09709a4b18
#
_cell.length_a   1.000
_cell.length_b   1.000
_cell.length_c   1.000
_cell.angle_alpha   90.00
_cell.angle_beta   90.00
_cell.angle_gamma   90.00
#
_symmetry.space_group_name_H-M   'P 1'
#
loop_
_entity.id
_entity.type
_entity.pdbx_description
1 polymer ?
#
loop_
_entity_poly.entity_id
_entity_poly.type
_entity_poly.pdbx_seq_one_letter_code
_entity_poly.pdbx_strand_id
1 'polypeptide(L)'
;VERYSKNALTQGRNLLTLEICKKMIRQFLQYDARRAAQGTLILKGVETKLDFEMQHPTLKLPMKFTGVVDRLEVYDNAFIIWDYKSGAIGQSDLSLSGLGDLWKGSKGKPLQILLYAWLLWKKELVTHPFPWHSGMFKLQSGQPEHLLRGAALGKSNDITEALLFDFEQALCDYLSEVPSN
;
A
#
# COMPACT_ATOMS: atom_id res chain seq x y z
N VAL A 1 14.11 -19.35 9.17
CA VAL A 1 14.82 -18.44 10.09
C VAL A 1 16.31 -18.82 10.26
N GLU A 2 16.79 -19.90 9.63
CA GLU A 2 18.18 -20.40 9.78
C GLU A 2 19.20 -19.86 8.75
N ARG A 3 18.89 -18.82 7.99
CA ARG A 3 19.79 -18.35 6.92
C ARG A 3 20.99 -17.51 7.36
N TYR A 4 21.06 -17.09 8.61
CA TYR A 4 22.20 -16.32 9.12
C TYR A 4 22.72 -16.94 10.41
N SER A 5 24.00 -17.30 10.45
CA SER A 5 24.64 -17.71 11.69
C SER A 5 24.56 -16.56 12.72
N LYS A 6 24.34 -16.88 14.00
CA LYS A 6 24.31 -15.85 15.07
C LYS A 6 25.53 -14.93 15.04
N ASN A 7 26.67 -15.44 14.63
CA ASN A 7 27.94 -14.69 14.52
C ASN A 7 27.96 -13.70 13.34
N ALA A 8 27.14 -13.91 12.29
CA ALA A 8 27.10 -13.01 11.14
C ALA A 8 26.46 -11.65 11.45
N LEU A 9 25.68 -11.55 12.53
CA LEU A 9 24.98 -10.31 12.93
C LEU A 9 25.69 -9.54 14.04
N THR A 10 26.82 -10.04 14.53
CA THR A 10 27.51 -9.44 15.69
C THR A 10 28.73 -8.59 15.32
N GLN A 11 29.11 -8.54 14.04
CA GLN A 11 30.34 -7.83 13.61
C GLN A 11 30.11 -7.10 12.27
N GLY A 12 30.90 -6.03 12.07
CA GLY A 12 30.99 -5.31 10.82
C GLY A 12 29.70 -4.68 10.33
N ARG A 13 29.49 -4.68 9.02
CA ARG A 13 28.34 -4.08 8.34
C ARG A 13 27.00 -4.70 8.77
N ASN A 14 26.99 -5.98 9.07
CA ASN A 14 25.76 -6.68 9.47
C ASN A 14 25.29 -6.25 10.85
N LEU A 15 26.20 -5.96 11.79
CA LEU A 15 25.84 -5.39 13.09
C LEU A 15 25.19 -4.00 12.92
N LEU A 16 25.76 -3.15 12.07
CA LEU A 16 25.18 -1.84 11.78
C LEU A 16 23.78 -1.97 11.19
N THR A 17 23.60 -2.87 10.22
CA THR A 17 22.29 -3.16 9.63
C THR A 17 21.28 -3.62 10.69
N LEU A 18 21.68 -4.51 11.60
CA LEU A 18 20.83 -4.99 12.69
C LEU A 18 20.40 -3.83 13.62
N GLU A 19 21.32 -2.95 13.99
CA GLU A 19 21.00 -1.79 14.85
C GLU A 19 20.07 -0.79 14.13
N ILE A 20 20.24 -0.57 12.84
CA ILE A 20 19.31 0.23 12.02
C ILE A 20 17.91 -0.41 12.01
N CYS A 21 17.81 -1.72 11.77
CA CYS A 21 16.54 -2.44 11.81
C CYS A 21 15.86 -2.35 13.18
N LYS A 22 16.62 -2.52 14.27
CA LYS A 22 16.09 -2.36 15.62
C LYS A 22 15.57 -0.94 15.87
N LYS A 23 16.27 0.09 15.40
CA LYS A 23 15.82 1.48 15.48
C LYS A 23 14.52 1.69 14.73
N MET A 24 14.41 1.19 13.49
CA MET A 24 13.21 1.28 12.67
C MET A 24 12.01 0.63 13.38
N ILE A 25 12.19 -0.59 13.91
CA ILE A 25 11.14 -1.31 14.65
C ILE A 25 10.71 -0.53 15.88
N ARG A 26 11.64 0.00 16.67
CA ARG A 26 11.29 0.82 17.86
C ARG A 26 10.49 2.07 17.48
N GLN A 27 10.88 2.77 16.43
CA GLN A 27 10.15 3.96 15.94
C GLN A 27 8.72 3.60 15.51
N PHE A 28 8.56 2.49 14.81
CA PHE A 28 7.26 1.98 14.40
C PHE A 28 6.38 1.61 15.61
N LEU A 29 6.91 0.85 16.57
CA LEU A 29 6.18 0.48 17.77
C LEU A 29 5.81 1.70 18.64
N GLN A 30 6.68 2.72 18.70
CA GLN A 30 6.37 3.98 19.39
C GLN A 30 5.27 4.77 18.68
N TYR A 31 5.23 4.73 17.34
CA TYR A 31 4.14 5.33 16.57
C TYR A 31 2.81 4.65 16.89
N ASP A 32 2.76 3.31 16.86
CA ASP A 32 1.55 2.56 17.19
C ASP A 32 1.12 2.75 18.65
N ALA A 33 2.06 2.73 19.58
CA ALA A 33 1.75 2.95 21.00
C ALA A 33 1.12 4.34 21.25
N ARG A 34 1.62 5.38 20.58
CA ARG A 34 1.02 6.73 20.68
C ARG A 34 -0.40 6.77 20.13
N ARG A 35 -0.64 6.13 18.97
CA ARG A 35 -1.98 6.05 18.38
C ARG A 35 -2.95 5.26 19.27
N ALA A 36 -2.51 4.12 19.77
CA ALA A 36 -3.33 3.30 20.68
C ALA A 36 -3.65 4.00 22.01
N ALA A 37 -2.80 4.92 22.45
CA ALA A 37 -3.07 5.76 23.61
C ALA A 37 -4.03 6.93 23.34
N GLN A 38 -4.20 7.33 22.08
CA GLN A 38 -5.03 8.46 21.66
C GLN A 38 -6.37 8.04 21.07
N GLY A 39 -6.49 6.79 20.58
CA GLY A 39 -7.68 6.32 19.90
C GLY A 39 -7.74 4.79 19.83
N THR A 40 -8.77 4.29 19.17
CA THR A 40 -8.98 2.84 19.02
C THR A 40 -8.22 2.32 17.80
N LEU A 41 -7.18 1.53 18.04
CA LEU A 41 -6.37 0.88 17.00
C LEU A 41 -6.68 -0.62 16.96
N ILE A 42 -7.21 -1.10 15.85
CA ILE A 42 -7.54 -2.51 15.62
C ILE A 42 -6.75 -3.02 14.42
N LEU A 43 -5.86 -3.98 14.65
CA LEU A 43 -5.14 -4.67 13.57
C LEU A 43 -6.09 -5.68 12.91
N LYS A 44 -6.31 -5.55 11.60
CA LYS A 44 -7.18 -6.42 10.80
C LYS A 44 -6.41 -7.50 10.04
N GLY A 45 -5.18 -7.21 9.64
CA GLY A 45 -4.33 -8.15 8.93
C GLY A 45 -2.89 -7.68 8.81
N VAL A 46 -1.98 -8.63 8.69
CA VAL A 46 -0.56 -8.42 8.36
C VAL A 46 -0.16 -9.41 7.29
N GLU A 47 0.73 -9.01 6.37
CA GLU A 47 1.19 -9.84 5.25
C GLU A 47 0.01 -10.53 4.52
N THR A 48 -1.08 -9.76 4.31
CA THR A 48 -2.33 -10.27 3.74
C THR A 48 -2.14 -10.54 2.26
N LYS A 49 -2.18 -11.83 1.88
CA LYS A 49 -2.06 -12.26 0.49
C LYS A 49 -3.36 -12.02 -0.25
N LEU A 50 -3.24 -11.35 -1.38
CA LEU A 50 -4.33 -11.06 -2.30
C LEU A 50 -4.05 -11.71 -3.64
N ASP A 51 -5.08 -12.30 -4.23
CA ASP A 51 -5.10 -12.81 -5.60
C ASP A 51 -6.49 -12.61 -6.18
N PHE A 52 -6.58 -12.22 -7.42
CA PHE A 52 -7.83 -12.02 -8.13
C PHE A 52 -7.61 -12.27 -9.63
N GLU A 53 -8.50 -13.03 -10.24
CA GLU A 53 -8.52 -13.24 -11.67
C GLU A 53 -9.64 -12.39 -12.28
N MET A 54 -9.25 -11.39 -13.06
CA MET A 54 -10.18 -10.49 -13.73
C MET A 54 -10.46 -10.99 -15.14
N GLN A 55 -11.75 -11.14 -15.45
CA GLN A 55 -12.26 -11.30 -16.80
C GLN A 55 -13.00 -10.02 -17.18
N HIS A 56 -12.60 -9.40 -18.28
CA HIS A 56 -13.25 -8.18 -18.76
C HIS A 56 -13.44 -8.25 -20.26
N PRO A 57 -14.58 -7.74 -20.82
CA PRO A 57 -14.87 -7.84 -22.27
C PRO A 57 -13.80 -7.21 -23.17
N THR A 58 -13.06 -6.21 -22.68
CA THR A 58 -11.97 -5.56 -23.45
C THR A 58 -10.66 -6.34 -23.43
N LEU A 59 -10.52 -7.32 -22.53
CA LEU A 59 -9.29 -8.12 -22.39
C LEU A 59 -9.39 -9.42 -23.19
N LYS A 60 -8.37 -9.73 -23.95
CA LYS A 60 -8.31 -10.95 -24.77
C LYS A 60 -8.22 -12.23 -23.95
N LEU A 61 -7.63 -12.14 -22.75
CA LEU A 61 -7.40 -13.26 -21.84
C LEU A 61 -7.68 -12.81 -20.40
N PRO A 62 -8.07 -13.75 -19.51
CA PRO A 62 -8.13 -13.47 -18.09
C PRO A 62 -6.79 -12.97 -17.54
N MET A 63 -6.83 -11.96 -16.69
CA MET A 63 -5.64 -11.37 -16.07
C MET A 63 -5.61 -11.70 -14.60
N LYS A 64 -4.51 -12.33 -14.14
CA LYS A 64 -4.32 -12.64 -12.73
C LYS A 64 -3.52 -11.55 -12.04
N PHE A 65 -4.08 -10.97 -11.00
CA PHE A 65 -3.44 -10.01 -10.12
C PHE A 65 -3.11 -10.67 -8.79
N THR A 66 -1.92 -10.38 -8.27
CA THR A 66 -1.47 -10.87 -6.96
C THR A 66 -0.77 -9.76 -6.20
N GLY A 67 -0.87 -9.80 -4.90
CA GLY A 67 -0.17 -8.85 -4.04
C GLY A 67 -0.11 -9.34 -2.60
N VAL A 68 0.71 -8.68 -1.79
CA VAL A 68 0.76 -8.87 -0.35
C VAL A 68 0.68 -7.50 0.29
N VAL A 69 -0.36 -7.27 1.08
CA VAL A 69 -0.53 -6.03 1.83
C VAL A 69 0.17 -6.18 3.17
N ASP A 70 1.10 -5.29 3.48
CA ASP A 70 1.90 -5.38 4.69
C ASP A 70 1.03 -5.26 5.95
N ARG A 71 0.05 -4.32 5.96
CA ARG A 71 -0.84 -4.13 7.10
C ARG A 71 -2.20 -3.56 6.72
N LEU A 72 -3.23 -4.12 7.35
CA LEU A 72 -4.61 -3.64 7.35
C LEU A 72 -5.02 -3.30 8.77
N GLU A 73 -5.61 -2.15 8.97
CA GLU A 73 -6.06 -1.72 10.31
C GLU A 73 -7.32 -0.85 10.24
N VAL A 74 -7.97 -0.72 11.40
CA VAL A 74 -8.96 0.33 11.66
C VAL A 74 -8.42 1.20 12.78
N TYR A 75 -8.40 2.51 12.55
CA TYR A 75 -8.06 3.50 13.55
C TYR A 75 -9.18 4.56 13.62
N ASP A 76 -9.80 4.69 14.80
CA ASP A 76 -10.94 5.59 15.04
C ASP A 76 -12.02 5.50 13.95
N ASN A 77 -12.44 4.28 13.62
CA ASN A 77 -13.40 3.94 12.57
C ASN A 77 -12.94 4.24 11.12
N ALA A 78 -11.68 4.59 10.89
CA ALA A 78 -11.13 4.69 9.54
C ALA A 78 -10.39 3.41 9.18
N PHE A 79 -10.77 2.76 8.07
CA PHE A 79 -10.02 1.63 7.53
C PHE A 79 -8.79 2.12 6.77
N ILE A 80 -7.62 1.56 7.08
CA ILE A 80 -6.35 2.02 6.54
C ILE A 80 -5.53 0.85 5.97
N ILE A 81 -5.00 1.05 4.78
CA ILE A 81 -4.10 0.13 4.07
C ILE A 81 -2.68 0.70 4.13
N TRP A 82 -1.75 -0.02 4.73
CA TRP A 82 -0.36 0.38 4.85
C TRP A 82 0.58 -0.52 4.06
N ASP A 83 1.57 0.09 3.44
CA ASP A 83 2.76 -0.55 2.89
C ASP A 83 4.00 0.01 3.61
N TYR A 84 4.95 -0.86 3.99
CA TYR A 84 6.15 -0.48 4.71
C TYR A 84 7.31 -0.23 3.77
N LYS A 85 7.97 0.92 3.92
CA LYS A 85 9.12 1.27 3.10
C LYS A 85 10.36 1.53 3.97
N SER A 86 11.42 0.77 3.72
CA SER A 86 12.73 1.00 4.33
C SER A 86 13.53 2.10 3.61
N GLY A 87 13.17 2.44 2.38
CA GLY A 87 13.77 3.50 1.60
C GLY A 87 13.13 4.88 1.85
N ALA A 88 13.72 5.90 1.24
CA ALA A 88 13.16 7.26 1.26
C ALA A 88 11.90 7.33 0.39
N ILE A 89 10.86 7.93 0.93
CA ILE A 89 9.66 8.33 0.20
C ILE A 89 9.26 9.74 0.63
N GLY A 90 8.74 10.52 -0.30
CA GLY A 90 8.17 11.84 -0.03
C GLY A 90 6.71 11.90 -0.48
N GLN A 91 6.01 12.96 -0.10
CA GLN A 91 4.61 13.16 -0.46
C GLN A 91 4.41 13.18 -1.99
N SER A 92 5.36 13.72 -2.76
CA SER A 92 5.32 13.75 -4.23
C SER A 92 5.28 12.35 -4.85
N ASP A 93 5.90 11.36 -4.20
CA ASP A 93 5.89 9.97 -4.64
C ASP A 93 4.51 9.32 -4.55
N LEU A 94 3.68 9.79 -3.60
CA LEU A 94 2.33 9.31 -3.35
C LEU A 94 1.24 10.25 -3.87
N SER A 95 1.63 11.35 -4.55
CA SER A 95 0.69 12.28 -5.16
C SER A 95 0.29 11.81 -6.55
N LEU A 96 -1.01 11.85 -6.84
CA LEU A 96 -1.61 11.43 -8.10
C LEU A 96 -2.50 12.54 -8.64
N SER A 97 -2.14 13.14 -9.79
CA SER A 97 -2.92 14.22 -10.39
C SER A 97 -4.14 13.70 -11.15
N GLY A 98 -4.01 12.55 -11.80
CA GLY A 98 -5.07 11.83 -12.50
C GLY A 98 -4.71 10.36 -12.68
N LEU A 99 -5.68 9.48 -12.94
CA LEU A 99 -5.44 8.04 -13.09
C LEU A 99 -4.48 7.70 -14.25
N GLY A 100 -4.49 8.51 -15.33
CA GLY A 100 -3.53 8.35 -16.42
C GLY A 100 -2.06 8.52 -16.02
N ASP A 101 -1.77 9.13 -14.84
CA ASP A 101 -0.41 9.24 -14.34
C ASP A 101 0.16 7.90 -13.85
N LEU A 102 -0.69 6.95 -13.48
CA LEU A 102 -0.30 5.64 -12.95
C LEU A 102 0.58 4.85 -13.92
N TRP A 103 0.38 5.06 -15.20
CA TRP A 103 1.10 4.35 -16.27
C TRP A 103 2.44 5.02 -16.64
N LYS A 104 2.73 6.17 -16.04
CA LYS A 104 4.03 6.81 -16.14
C LYS A 104 4.98 6.16 -15.13
N GLY A 105 6.13 5.68 -15.56
CA GLY A 105 7.05 4.84 -14.79
C GLY A 105 7.47 5.35 -13.40
N SER A 106 7.23 6.64 -13.09
CA SER A 106 7.50 7.25 -11.79
C SER A 106 6.40 7.03 -10.74
N LYS A 107 5.23 6.49 -11.11
CA LYS A 107 4.05 6.37 -10.24
C LYS A 107 3.74 4.94 -9.76
N GLY A 108 4.73 4.10 -9.68
CA GLY A 108 4.56 2.72 -9.18
C GLY A 108 4.05 2.63 -7.74
N LYS A 109 4.37 3.60 -6.87
CA LYS A 109 3.90 3.60 -5.46
C LYS A 109 2.39 3.87 -5.35
N PRO A 110 1.81 4.93 -5.96
CA PRO A 110 0.36 5.11 -5.99
C PRO A 110 -0.37 3.94 -6.67
N LEU A 111 0.19 3.39 -7.76
CA LEU A 111 -0.36 2.21 -8.43
C LEU A 111 -0.44 1.02 -7.48
N GLN A 112 0.63 0.73 -6.73
CA GLN A 112 0.67 -0.35 -5.75
C GLN A 112 -0.44 -0.21 -4.70
N ILE A 113 -0.62 0.98 -4.14
CA ILE A 113 -1.63 1.27 -3.13
C ILE A 113 -3.05 1.10 -3.69
N LEU A 114 -3.32 1.67 -4.87
CA LEU A 114 -4.63 1.55 -5.51
C LEU A 114 -4.94 0.11 -5.91
N LEU A 115 -3.94 -0.64 -6.38
CA LEU A 115 -4.10 -2.04 -6.70
C LEU A 115 -4.44 -2.88 -5.46
N TYR A 116 -3.82 -2.60 -4.31
CA TYR A 116 -4.18 -3.27 -3.05
C TYR A 116 -5.61 -2.96 -2.62
N ALA A 117 -6.02 -1.69 -2.67
CA ALA A 117 -7.38 -1.30 -2.34
C ALA A 117 -8.42 -1.94 -3.28
N TRP A 118 -8.12 -1.95 -4.58
CA TRP A 118 -8.96 -2.58 -5.59
C TRP A 118 -9.09 -4.10 -5.38
N LEU A 119 -7.98 -4.80 -5.12
CA LEU A 119 -8.01 -6.24 -4.83
C LEU A 119 -8.83 -6.57 -3.58
N LEU A 120 -8.69 -5.78 -2.52
CA LEU A 120 -9.48 -5.94 -1.30
C LEU A 120 -10.99 -5.74 -1.56
N TRP A 121 -11.33 -4.75 -2.39
CA TRP A 121 -12.69 -4.45 -2.79
C TRP A 121 -13.29 -5.55 -3.67
N LYS A 122 -12.57 -6.00 -4.70
CA LYS A 122 -13.03 -7.07 -5.63
C LYS A 122 -13.24 -8.41 -4.93
N LYS A 123 -12.47 -8.70 -3.90
CA LYS A 123 -12.60 -9.93 -3.11
C LYS A 123 -13.59 -9.80 -1.94
N GLU A 124 -14.20 -8.64 -1.77
CA GLU A 124 -15.13 -8.36 -0.65
C GLU A 124 -14.53 -8.70 0.73
N LEU A 125 -13.20 -8.57 0.86
CA LEU A 125 -12.49 -8.93 2.09
C LEU A 125 -12.64 -7.88 3.19
N VAL A 126 -13.15 -6.70 2.85
CA VAL A 126 -13.31 -5.58 3.76
C VAL A 126 -14.77 -5.18 3.81
N THR A 127 -15.39 -5.41 4.96
CA THR A 127 -16.79 -4.99 5.23
C THR A 127 -16.88 -3.56 5.79
N HIS A 128 -15.74 -2.91 6.01
CA HIS A 128 -15.71 -1.54 6.53
C HIS A 128 -16.21 -0.56 5.46
N PRO A 129 -17.11 0.38 5.81
CA PRO A 129 -17.65 1.33 4.85
C PRO A 129 -16.56 2.26 4.30
N PHE A 130 -16.79 2.76 3.08
CA PHE A 130 -15.97 3.83 2.52
C PHE A 130 -16.22 5.17 3.26
N PRO A 131 -15.28 6.12 3.22
CA PRO A 131 -14.00 6.03 2.51
C PRO A 131 -12.96 5.22 3.27
N TRP A 132 -12.06 4.59 2.53
CA TRP A 132 -10.84 4.00 3.07
C TRP A 132 -9.67 4.97 2.95
N HIS A 133 -8.63 4.76 3.73
CA HIS A 133 -7.37 5.49 3.63
C HIS A 133 -6.24 4.56 3.24
N SER A 134 -5.16 5.11 2.74
CA SER A 134 -3.97 4.35 2.44
C SER A 134 -2.71 5.20 2.48
N GLY A 135 -1.58 4.55 2.63
CA GLY A 135 -0.30 5.22 2.61
C GLY A 135 0.87 4.26 2.73
N MET A 136 2.04 4.86 2.81
CA MET A 136 3.29 4.15 3.05
C MET A 136 3.92 4.64 4.35
N PHE A 137 4.31 3.71 5.19
CA PHE A 137 4.99 4.02 6.44
C PHE A 137 6.51 4.00 6.24
N LYS A 138 7.15 5.14 6.46
CA LYS A 138 8.62 5.30 6.37
C LYS A 138 9.27 4.75 7.62
N LEU A 139 9.83 3.55 7.54
CA LEU A 139 10.48 2.90 8.68
C LEU A 139 11.71 3.70 9.19
N GLN A 140 12.42 4.40 8.30
CA GLN A 140 13.59 5.21 8.68
C GLN A 140 13.24 6.40 9.57
N SER A 141 12.13 7.09 9.28
CA SER A 141 11.70 8.28 10.04
C SER A 141 10.62 7.99 11.08
N GLY A 142 9.99 6.81 10.99
CA GLY A 142 8.85 6.48 11.84
C GLY A 142 7.60 7.32 11.54
N GLN A 143 7.44 7.78 10.29
CA GLN A 143 6.35 8.66 9.86
C GLN A 143 5.63 8.10 8.63
N PRO A 144 4.29 8.21 8.57
CA PRO A 144 3.52 7.85 7.39
C PRO A 144 3.54 8.95 6.32
N GLU A 145 3.38 8.53 5.07
CA GLU A 145 2.95 9.37 3.96
C GLU A 145 1.66 8.79 3.39
N HIS A 146 0.65 9.60 3.20
CA HIS A 146 -0.65 9.17 2.70
C HIS A 146 -0.76 9.36 1.19
N LEU A 147 -1.55 8.51 0.52
CA LEU A 147 -1.96 8.75 -0.85
C LEU A 147 -2.70 10.09 -0.92
N LEU A 148 -2.24 10.98 -1.80
CA LEU A 148 -2.86 12.29 -2.01
C LEU A 148 -3.37 12.39 -3.44
N ARG A 149 -4.68 12.55 -3.59
CA ARG A 149 -5.33 12.82 -4.87
C ARG A 149 -5.29 14.31 -5.19
N GLY A 150 -4.92 14.64 -6.41
CA GLY A 150 -4.97 16.01 -6.93
C GLY A 150 -6.39 16.47 -7.25
N ALA A 151 -6.51 17.73 -7.74
CA ALA A 151 -7.81 18.37 -8.00
C ALA A 151 -8.69 17.58 -9.00
N ALA A 152 -8.10 16.98 -10.04
CA ALA A 152 -8.82 16.19 -11.04
C ALA A 152 -9.47 14.90 -10.47
N LEU A 153 -9.04 14.43 -9.31
CA LEU A 153 -9.55 13.27 -8.61
C LEU A 153 -10.30 13.66 -7.31
N GLY A 154 -10.70 14.92 -7.16
CA GLY A 154 -11.37 15.43 -5.97
C GLY A 154 -10.43 15.50 -4.77
N LYS A 155 -9.47 16.40 -4.78
CA LYS A 155 -8.39 16.64 -3.79
C LYS A 155 -8.70 16.09 -2.38
N SER A 156 -8.20 14.90 -2.08
CA SER A 156 -8.47 14.16 -0.83
C SER A 156 -7.42 13.07 -0.62
N ASN A 157 -7.35 12.53 0.59
CA ASN A 157 -6.61 11.31 0.92
C ASN A 157 -7.49 10.05 0.88
N ASP A 158 -8.78 10.21 0.60
CA ASP A 158 -9.76 9.14 0.65
C ASP A 158 -9.67 8.21 -0.56
N ILE A 159 -9.86 6.93 -0.33
CA ILE A 159 -10.18 5.95 -1.36
C ILE A 159 -11.69 5.72 -1.28
N THR A 160 -12.41 6.14 -2.31
CA THR A 160 -13.85 5.94 -2.42
C THR A 160 -14.16 4.78 -3.35
N GLU A 161 -15.35 4.22 -3.24
CA GLU A 161 -15.81 3.18 -4.17
C GLU A 161 -15.78 3.69 -5.63
N ALA A 162 -16.23 4.91 -5.87
CA ALA A 162 -16.17 5.55 -7.19
C ALA A 162 -14.74 5.61 -7.75
N LEU A 163 -13.74 5.95 -6.91
CA LEU A 163 -12.35 5.93 -7.33
C LEU A 163 -11.89 4.53 -7.75
N LEU A 164 -12.35 3.48 -7.07
CA LEU A 164 -11.98 2.10 -7.41
C LEU A 164 -12.64 1.63 -8.71
N PHE A 165 -13.86 2.06 -8.99
CA PHE A 165 -14.49 1.86 -10.30
C PHE A 165 -13.72 2.55 -11.43
N ASP A 166 -13.39 3.83 -11.25
CA ASP A 166 -12.61 4.59 -12.23
C ASP A 166 -11.21 3.99 -12.44
N PHE A 167 -10.59 3.51 -11.36
CA PHE A 167 -9.30 2.81 -11.42
C PHE A 167 -9.40 1.49 -12.20
N GLU A 168 -10.44 0.69 -11.98
CA GLU A 168 -10.68 -0.56 -12.73
C GLU A 168 -10.80 -0.27 -14.23
N GLN A 169 -11.57 0.74 -14.60
CA GLN A 169 -11.73 1.13 -16.00
C GLN A 169 -10.39 1.55 -16.59
N ALA A 170 -9.64 2.44 -15.93
CA ALA A 170 -8.33 2.88 -16.39
C ALA A 170 -7.32 1.73 -16.49
N LEU A 171 -7.42 0.73 -15.60
CA LEU A 171 -6.59 -0.48 -15.65
C LEU A 171 -6.94 -1.35 -16.85
N CYS A 172 -8.24 -1.56 -17.14
CA CYS A 172 -8.70 -2.31 -18.30
C CYS A 172 -8.29 -1.65 -19.62
N ASP A 173 -8.45 -0.32 -19.71
CA ASP A 173 -8.05 0.45 -20.89
C ASP A 173 -6.55 0.28 -21.14
N TYR A 174 -5.73 0.49 -20.11
CA TYR A 174 -4.28 0.31 -20.23
C TYR A 174 -3.88 -1.10 -20.65
N LEU A 175 -4.48 -2.14 -20.05
CA LEU A 175 -4.16 -3.53 -20.37
C LEU A 175 -4.62 -3.93 -21.76
N SER A 176 -5.67 -3.33 -22.30
CA SER A 176 -6.15 -3.59 -23.67
C SER A 176 -5.18 -3.08 -24.74
N GLU A 177 -4.38 -2.05 -24.41
CA GLU A 177 -3.38 -1.46 -25.29
C GLU A 177 -2.05 -2.25 -25.28
N VAL A 178 -1.82 -3.11 -24.27
CA VAL A 178 -0.58 -3.91 -24.18
C VAL A 178 -0.60 -5.00 -25.24
N PRO A 179 0.40 -5.06 -26.15
CA PRO A 179 0.47 -6.12 -27.17
C PRO A 179 0.53 -7.49 -26.52
N SER A 180 -0.31 -8.41 -26.98
CA SER A 180 -0.18 -9.84 -26.64
C SER A 180 1.06 -10.39 -27.38
N ASN A 181 2.15 -10.62 -26.69
CA ASN A 181 3.30 -11.35 -27.25
C ASN A 181 3.05 -12.84 -27.27
#